data_181943e14ae8936b7349fe16e83d2068
#
_entry.id   181943e14ae8936b7349fe16e83d2068
#
_cell.length_a   1.000
_cell.length_b   1.000
_cell.length_c   1.000
_cell.angle_alpha   90.00
_cell.angle_beta   90.00
_cell.angle_gamma   90.00
#
_symmetry.space_group_name_H-M   'P 1'
#
loop_
_entity.id
_entity.type
_entity.pdbx_description
1 polymer ?
#
loop_
_entity_poly.entity_id
_entity_poly.type
_entity_poly.pdbx_seq_one_letter_code
_entity_poly.pdbx_strand_id
1 'polypeptide(L)'
;MIAYLSGPIENAENDGANWRDSITPWLKNEIEHDVFNPVVETRKIISDLTNTQFREMKETDPKKYKNLIRQIIDIDIKAVVEESDYLIVNWNKSVFRGGGTHGEITLAYYLKKPI
;
A
#
# COMPACT_ATOMS: atom_id res chain seq x y z
N MET A 1 1.40 -16.48 8.78
CA MET A 1 0.73 -15.18 8.94
C MET A 1 1.10 -14.27 7.78
N ILE A 2 0.25 -13.31 7.48
CA ILE A 2 0.45 -12.34 6.40
C ILE A 2 0.54 -10.94 7.01
N ALA A 3 1.66 -10.26 6.76
CA ALA A 3 1.90 -8.87 7.16
C ALA A 3 1.49 -7.92 6.03
N TYR A 4 0.68 -6.92 6.33
CA TYR A 4 0.40 -5.81 5.41
C TYR A 4 1.36 -4.66 5.69
N LEU A 5 2.07 -4.21 4.67
CA LEU A 5 3.06 -3.12 4.80
C LEU A 5 2.43 -1.76 4.50
N SER A 6 1.93 -1.11 5.55
CA SER A 6 1.25 0.18 5.47
C SER A 6 2.21 1.36 5.60
N GLY A 7 2.04 2.37 4.77
CA GLY A 7 2.87 3.56 4.82
C GLY A 7 2.68 4.42 3.58
N PRO A 8 3.26 5.63 3.55
CA PRO A 8 3.09 6.55 2.44
C PRO A 8 3.69 6.00 1.15
N ILE A 9 3.05 6.31 0.03
CA ILE A 9 3.45 5.90 -1.31
C ILE A 9 3.64 7.13 -2.19
N GLU A 10 2.57 7.84 -2.52
CA GLU A 10 2.59 8.94 -3.49
C GLU A 10 3.52 10.09 -3.07
N ASN A 11 3.57 10.41 -1.80
CA ASN A 11 4.36 11.52 -1.27
C ASN A 11 5.67 11.07 -0.60
N ALA A 12 6.07 9.83 -0.79
CA ALA A 12 7.27 9.25 -0.20
C ALA A 12 8.41 9.17 -1.22
N GLU A 13 9.64 9.21 -0.72
CA GLU A 13 10.82 8.94 -1.53
C GLU A 13 10.72 7.54 -2.14
N ASN A 14 11.04 7.42 -3.45
CA ASN A 14 10.95 6.17 -4.21
C ASN A 14 9.60 5.45 -4.02
N ASP A 15 8.52 6.24 -3.96
CA ASP A 15 7.14 5.71 -3.77
C ASP A 15 6.99 4.76 -2.59
N GLY A 16 7.81 4.92 -1.57
CA GLY A 16 7.77 4.11 -0.36
C GLY A 16 8.27 2.68 -0.53
N ALA A 17 9.01 2.38 -1.60
CA ALA A 17 9.51 1.03 -1.87
C ALA A 17 10.64 0.61 -0.93
N ASN A 18 11.55 1.53 -0.60
CA ASN A 18 12.81 1.19 0.06
C ASN A 18 12.64 0.42 1.37
N TRP A 19 11.84 0.90 2.30
CA TRP A 19 11.65 0.23 3.59
C TRP A 19 10.90 -1.10 3.43
N ARG A 20 9.98 -1.17 2.48
CA ARG A 20 9.23 -2.39 2.19
C ARG A 20 10.14 -3.47 1.61
N ASP A 21 11.00 -3.09 0.68
CA ASP A 21 11.98 -4.02 0.09
C ASP A 21 13.02 -4.48 1.12
N SER A 22 13.34 -3.64 2.09
CA SER A 22 14.29 -3.95 3.15
C SER A 22 13.73 -4.96 4.15
N ILE A 23 12.47 -4.82 4.59
CA ILE A 23 11.88 -5.67 5.62
C ILE A 23 11.34 -6.99 5.08
N THR A 24 10.93 -7.03 3.81
CA THR A 24 10.28 -8.22 3.23
C THR A 24 11.12 -9.49 3.31
N PRO A 25 12.43 -9.50 2.96
CA PRO A 25 13.23 -10.72 3.08
C PRO A 25 13.34 -11.22 4.51
N TRP A 26 13.43 -10.32 5.47
CA TRP A 26 13.48 -10.68 6.89
C TRP A 26 12.19 -11.38 7.33
N LEU A 27 11.04 -10.82 7.00
CA LEU A 27 9.74 -11.40 7.34
C LEU A 27 9.58 -12.80 6.73
N LYS A 28 9.98 -12.98 5.49
CA LYS A 28 9.86 -14.27 4.80
C LYS A 28 10.84 -15.32 5.28
N ASN A 29 12.09 -14.93 5.50
CA ASN A 29 13.17 -15.88 5.77
C ASN A 29 13.37 -16.17 7.26
N GLU A 30 13.19 -15.17 8.13
CA GLU A 30 13.47 -15.32 9.57
C GLU A 30 12.25 -15.78 10.36
N ILE A 31 11.06 -15.28 10.03
CA ILE A 31 9.83 -15.65 10.76
C ILE A 31 8.78 -16.34 9.88
N GLU A 32 9.11 -16.62 8.62
CA GLU A 32 8.26 -17.37 7.69
C GLU A 32 6.87 -16.79 7.52
N HIS A 33 6.75 -15.45 7.51
CA HIS A 33 5.51 -14.77 7.25
C HIS A 33 5.44 -14.32 5.79
N ASP A 34 4.27 -14.40 5.20
CA ASP A 34 3.99 -13.80 3.91
C ASP A 34 3.79 -12.28 4.05
N VAL A 35 3.91 -11.58 2.94
CA VAL A 35 3.86 -10.11 2.92
C VAL A 35 2.90 -9.66 1.84
N PHE A 36 1.98 -8.75 2.19
CA PHE A 36 1.24 -7.95 1.22
C PHE A 36 1.92 -6.58 1.11
N ASN A 37 2.48 -6.31 -0.06
CA ASN A 37 3.15 -5.06 -0.37
C ASN A 37 2.30 -4.26 -1.38
N PRO A 38 1.60 -3.20 -0.94
CA PRO A 38 0.70 -2.45 -1.83
C PRO A 38 1.43 -1.78 -3.00
N VAL A 39 2.73 -1.47 -2.87
CA VAL A 39 3.52 -0.93 -3.98
C VAL A 39 3.65 -1.95 -5.11
N VAL A 40 3.93 -3.21 -4.77
CA VAL A 40 4.03 -4.31 -5.75
C VAL A 40 2.67 -4.57 -6.41
N GLU A 41 1.61 -4.61 -5.62
CA GLU A 41 0.26 -4.89 -6.15
C GLU A 41 -0.25 -3.75 -7.05
N THR A 42 0.01 -2.49 -6.67
CA THR A 42 -0.29 -1.33 -7.52
C THR A 42 0.44 -1.44 -8.87
N ARG A 43 1.72 -1.84 -8.84
CA ARG A 43 2.52 -2.01 -10.06
C ARG A 43 1.88 -2.99 -11.04
N LYS A 44 1.28 -4.06 -10.55
CA LYS A 44 0.57 -5.04 -11.39
C LYS A 44 -0.66 -4.43 -12.08
N ILE A 45 -1.37 -3.54 -11.39
CA ILE A 45 -2.59 -2.90 -11.92
C ILE A 45 -2.27 -1.88 -13.00
N ILE A 46 -1.27 -1.02 -12.76
CA ILE A 46 -0.90 0.05 -13.70
C ILE A 46 0.11 -0.38 -14.77
N SER A 47 0.60 -1.59 -14.70
CA SER A 47 1.60 -2.31 -15.53
C SER A 47 2.38 -1.53 -16.60
N ASP A 48 1.69 -0.99 -17.62
CA ASP A 48 2.30 -0.31 -18.75
C ASP A 48 2.62 1.16 -18.48
N LEU A 49 2.19 1.69 -17.33
CA LEU A 49 2.39 3.08 -16.95
C LEU A 49 3.52 3.22 -15.95
N THR A 50 4.31 4.29 -16.05
CA THR A 50 5.18 4.69 -14.94
C THR A 50 4.33 5.31 -13.84
N ASN A 51 4.88 5.40 -12.61
CA ASN A 51 4.17 6.05 -11.51
C ASN A 51 3.85 7.52 -11.84
N THR A 52 4.77 8.22 -12.51
CA THR A 52 4.57 9.59 -12.96
C THR A 52 3.43 9.69 -13.97
N GLN A 53 3.41 8.81 -14.98
CA GLN A 53 2.34 8.76 -15.98
C GLN A 53 0.99 8.48 -15.32
N PHE A 54 0.93 7.54 -14.39
CA PHE A 54 -0.28 7.22 -13.67
C PHE A 54 -0.83 8.44 -12.89
N ARG A 55 0.05 9.17 -12.18
CA ARG A 55 -0.36 10.38 -11.44
C ARG A 55 -0.82 11.51 -12.36
N GLU A 56 -0.16 11.69 -13.50
CA GLU A 56 -0.54 12.70 -14.49
C GLU A 56 -1.93 12.45 -15.08
N MET A 57 -2.42 11.23 -15.05
CA MET A 57 -3.76 10.88 -15.51
C MET A 57 -4.87 11.57 -14.71
N LYS A 58 -4.61 12.08 -13.54
CA LYS A 58 -5.55 12.96 -12.80
C LYS A 58 -5.99 14.13 -13.68
N GLU A 59 -5.07 14.64 -14.48
CA GLU A 59 -5.29 15.78 -15.38
C GLU A 59 -5.60 15.33 -16.82
N THR A 60 -4.88 14.34 -17.35
CA THR A 60 -4.96 13.96 -18.76
C THR A 60 -6.11 13.02 -19.07
N ASP A 61 -6.48 12.14 -18.15
CA ASP A 61 -7.59 11.18 -18.29
C ASP A 61 -8.20 10.88 -16.91
N PRO A 62 -8.96 11.83 -16.33
CA PRO A 62 -9.49 11.68 -14.96
C PRO A 62 -10.41 10.47 -14.80
N LYS A 63 -11.17 10.11 -15.83
CA LYS A 63 -12.10 8.98 -15.78
C LYS A 63 -11.35 7.64 -15.65
N LYS A 64 -10.31 7.45 -16.44
CA LYS A 64 -9.46 6.26 -16.39
C LYS A 64 -8.67 6.21 -15.09
N TYR A 65 -8.12 7.35 -14.63
CA TYR A 65 -7.46 7.45 -13.35
C TYR A 65 -8.35 7.00 -12.20
N LYS A 66 -9.57 7.53 -12.15
CA LYS A 66 -10.55 7.18 -11.11
C LYS A 66 -10.87 5.68 -11.10
N ASN A 67 -11.00 5.08 -12.28
CA ASN A 67 -11.25 3.64 -12.40
C ASN A 67 -10.09 2.81 -11.86
N LEU A 68 -8.87 3.16 -12.22
CA LEU A 68 -7.66 2.47 -11.75
C LEU A 68 -7.45 2.64 -10.24
N ILE A 69 -7.63 3.85 -9.72
CA ILE A 69 -7.45 4.11 -8.29
C ILE A 69 -8.48 3.36 -7.43
N ARG A 70 -9.70 3.20 -7.92
CA ARG A 70 -10.72 2.39 -7.23
C ARG A 70 -10.32 0.92 -7.16
N GLN A 71 -9.76 0.37 -8.22
CA GLN A 71 -9.24 -1.00 -8.21
C GLN A 71 -8.13 -1.17 -7.19
N ILE A 72 -7.21 -0.22 -7.12
CA ILE A 72 -6.10 -0.22 -6.15
C ILE A 72 -6.64 -0.17 -4.73
N ILE A 73 -7.55 0.76 -4.45
CA ILE A 73 -8.15 0.92 -3.11
C ILE A 73 -8.90 -0.35 -2.70
N ASP A 74 -9.68 -0.93 -3.60
CA ASP A 74 -10.45 -2.16 -3.31
C ASP A 74 -9.53 -3.33 -2.94
N ILE A 75 -8.44 -3.51 -3.66
CA ILE A 75 -7.45 -4.55 -3.37
C ILE A 75 -6.74 -4.31 -2.04
N ASP A 76 -6.34 -3.08 -1.77
CA ASP A 76 -5.66 -2.73 -0.53
C ASP A 76 -6.59 -2.89 0.68
N ILE A 77 -7.83 -2.42 0.60
CA ILE A 77 -8.82 -2.59 1.67
C ILE A 77 -9.10 -4.07 1.92
N LYS A 78 -9.31 -4.85 0.87
CA LYS A 78 -9.53 -6.29 1.00
C LYS A 78 -8.34 -6.97 1.69
N ALA A 79 -7.13 -6.60 1.32
CA ALA A 79 -5.92 -7.14 1.95
C ALA A 79 -5.85 -6.81 3.44
N VAL A 80 -6.16 -5.58 3.83
CA VAL A 80 -6.20 -5.17 5.25
C VAL A 80 -7.28 -5.92 6.02
N VAL A 81 -8.50 -6.00 5.45
CA VAL A 81 -9.68 -6.51 6.16
C VAL A 81 -9.72 -8.03 6.19
N GLU A 82 -9.48 -8.69 5.06
CA GLU A 82 -9.73 -10.12 4.89
C GLU A 82 -8.46 -10.98 4.87
N GLU A 83 -7.37 -10.47 4.30
CA GLU A 83 -6.22 -11.32 3.98
C GLU A 83 -5.08 -11.22 4.98
N SER A 84 -4.82 -10.03 5.54
CA SER A 84 -3.70 -9.84 6.44
C SER A 84 -4.03 -10.18 7.89
N ASP A 85 -3.02 -10.65 8.61
CA ASP A 85 -3.15 -10.95 10.03
C ASP A 85 -2.74 -9.77 10.92
N TYR A 86 -1.84 -8.94 10.44
CA TYR A 86 -1.35 -7.75 11.15
C TYR A 86 -0.77 -6.73 10.18
N LEU A 87 -0.58 -5.50 10.67
CA LEU A 87 0.03 -4.42 9.92
C LEU A 87 1.39 -4.06 10.50
N ILE A 88 2.33 -3.76 9.60
CA ILE A 88 3.57 -3.05 9.94
C ILE A 88 3.45 -1.66 9.31
N VAL A 89 3.55 -0.63 10.12
CA VAL A 89 3.29 0.75 9.69
C VAL A 89 4.56 1.58 9.74
N ASN A 90 4.94 2.14 8.60
CA ASN A 90 5.97 3.18 8.55
C ASN A 90 5.31 4.56 8.64
N TRP A 91 5.30 5.11 9.84
CA TRP A 91 4.68 6.40 10.12
C TRP A 91 5.72 7.52 10.07
N ASN A 92 5.68 8.35 9.05
CA ASN A 92 6.59 9.48 8.88
C ASN A 92 5.82 10.73 8.39
N LYS A 93 6.55 11.82 8.12
CA LYS A 93 5.96 13.10 7.69
C LYS A 93 5.10 12.99 6.42
N SER A 94 5.42 12.09 5.52
CA SER A 94 4.67 11.90 4.28
C SER A 94 3.25 11.38 4.49
N VAL A 95 2.98 10.75 5.65
CA VAL A 95 1.63 10.27 6.01
C VAL A 95 0.63 11.43 6.07
N PHE A 96 1.06 12.61 6.49
CA PHE A 96 0.17 13.77 6.65
C PHE A 96 -0.35 14.33 5.32
N ARG A 97 0.25 13.94 4.21
CA ARG A 97 -0.15 14.41 2.87
C ARG A 97 -1.13 13.48 2.16
N GLY A 98 -1.42 12.34 2.74
CA GLY A 98 -2.31 11.34 2.15
C GLY A 98 -3.19 10.67 3.20
N GLY A 99 -4.29 10.06 2.76
CA GLY A 99 -5.26 9.42 3.64
C GLY A 99 -5.16 7.91 3.76
N GLY A 100 -4.39 7.26 2.88
CA GLY A 100 -4.37 5.79 2.76
C GLY A 100 -3.93 5.09 4.04
N THR A 101 -2.78 5.49 4.58
CA THR A 101 -2.24 4.90 5.82
C THR A 101 -3.17 5.10 7.01
N HIS A 102 -3.76 6.28 7.14
CA HIS A 102 -4.75 6.56 8.18
C HIS A 102 -5.97 5.62 8.07
N GLY A 103 -6.50 5.45 6.87
CA GLY A 103 -7.63 4.56 6.62
C GLY A 103 -7.30 3.11 6.94
N GLU A 104 -6.15 2.63 6.55
CA GLU A 104 -5.68 1.27 6.79
C GLU A 104 -5.52 0.99 8.29
N ILE A 105 -4.90 1.89 9.03
CA ILE A 105 -4.75 1.78 10.48
C ILE A 105 -6.12 1.78 11.17
N THR A 106 -7.03 2.65 10.76
CA THR A 106 -8.37 2.74 11.33
C THR A 106 -9.14 1.43 11.15
N LEU A 107 -9.10 0.85 9.95
CA LEU A 107 -9.73 -0.43 9.67
C LEU A 107 -9.11 -1.56 10.50
N ALA A 108 -7.79 -1.64 10.55
CA ALA A 108 -7.10 -2.65 11.34
C ALA A 108 -7.41 -2.54 12.83
N TYR A 109 -7.44 -1.33 13.35
CA TYR A 109 -7.81 -1.07 14.74
C TYR A 109 -9.25 -1.52 15.04
N TYR A 110 -10.19 -1.16 14.19
CA TYR A 110 -11.60 -1.58 14.33
C TYR A 110 -11.74 -3.11 14.36
N LEU A 111 -10.99 -3.79 13.50
CA LEU A 111 -11.00 -5.25 13.40
C LEU A 111 -10.11 -5.94 14.46
N LYS A 112 -9.50 -5.17 15.34
CA LYS A 112 -8.61 -5.67 16.40
C LYS A 112 -7.40 -6.44 15.86
N LYS A 113 -6.92 -6.08 14.69
CA LYS A 113 -5.68 -6.64 14.16
C LYS A 113 -4.47 -5.96 14.80
N PRO A 114 -3.42 -6.72 15.12
CA PRO A 114 -2.17 -6.13 15.63
C PRO A 114 -1.56 -5.12 14.65
N ILE A 115 -1.03 -4.06 15.20
CA ILE A 115 -0.38 -2.99 14.44
C ILE A 115 1.00 -2.71 15.04
#